data_69e9320eb7775cf1c05a4ec3440819e8
#
_entry.id   69e9320eb7775cf1c05a4ec3440819e8
#
_cell.length_a   1.000
_cell.length_b   1.000
_cell.length_c   1.000
_cell.angle_alpha   90.00
_cell.angle_beta   90.00
_cell.angle_gamma   90.00
#
_symmetry.space_group_name_H-M   'P 1'
#
loop_
_entity.id
_entity.type
_entity.pdbx_description
1 polymer ?
#
loop_
_entity_poly.entity_id
_entity_poly.type
_entity_poly.pdbx_seq_one_letter_code
_entity_poly.pdbx_strand_id
1 'polypeptide(L)' 'MIEPTPEEIELQKKRRVLERLKDKLADREEEMADLRAELEQFEARYSMDVARL' A
#
# COMPACT_ATOMS: atom_id res chain seq x y z
N MET A 1 1.51 12.99 -38.20
CA MET A 1 1.58 12.33 -36.90
C MET A 1 2.88 11.54 -36.79
N ILE A 2 3.71 11.84 -35.82
CA ILE A 2 4.98 11.15 -35.64
C ILE A 2 4.69 9.93 -34.77
N GLU A 3 4.97 8.73 -35.31
CA GLU A 3 4.83 7.51 -34.56
C GLU A 3 5.89 7.42 -33.47
N PRO A 4 5.57 6.89 -32.28
CA PRO A 4 6.58 6.73 -31.25
C PRO A 4 7.64 5.72 -31.65
N THR A 5 8.87 5.97 -31.29
CA THR A 5 9.98 5.04 -31.53
C THR A 5 9.81 3.79 -30.65
N PRO A 6 10.41 2.65 -31.03
CA PRO A 6 10.40 1.48 -30.19
C PRO A 6 10.93 1.74 -28.76
N GLU A 7 11.91 2.61 -28.62
CA GLU A 7 12.46 3.02 -27.33
C GLU A 7 11.45 3.77 -26.47
N GLU A 8 10.66 4.66 -27.08
CA GLU A 8 9.59 5.39 -26.41
C GLU A 8 8.48 4.46 -25.93
N ILE A 9 8.12 3.48 -26.77
CA ILE A 9 7.11 2.48 -26.41
C ILE A 9 7.58 1.65 -25.18
N GLU A 10 8.83 1.22 -25.19
CA GLU A 10 9.44 0.50 -24.07
C GLU A 10 9.41 1.34 -22.79
N LEU A 11 9.78 2.61 -22.91
CA LEU A 11 9.78 3.52 -21.76
C LEU A 11 8.38 3.71 -21.19
N GLN A 12 7.37 3.86 -22.06
CA GLN A 12 5.97 3.97 -21.63
C GLN A 12 5.50 2.71 -20.89
N LYS A 13 5.86 1.53 -21.38
CA LYS A 13 5.54 0.27 -20.73
C LYS A 13 6.15 0.19 -19.33
N LYS A 14 7.41 0.56 -19.20
CA LYS A 14 8.11 0.58 -17.92
C LYS A 14 7.48 1.56 -16.93
N ARG A 15 7.08 2.73 -17.41
CA ARG A 15 6.38 3.72 -16.57
C ARG A 15 5.06 3.19 -16.04
N ARG A 16 4.29 2.49 -16.88
CA ARG A 16 3.02 1.88 -16.46
C ARG A 16 3.22 0.81 -15.39
N VAL A 17 4.24 -0.02 -15.56
CA VAL A 17 4.58 -1.03 -14.55
C VAL A 17 4.98 -0.37 -13.25
N LEU A 18 5.79 0.68 -13.31
CA LEU A 18 6.22 1.40 -12.12
C LEU A 18 5.04 2.04 -11.38
N GLU A 19 4.10 2.65 -12.11
CA GLU A 19 2.89 3.21 -11.50
C GLU A 19 2.04 2.15 -10.82
N ARG A 20 1.86 0.99 -11.44
CA ARG A 20 1.13 -0.12 -10.84
C ARG A 20 1.80 -0.61 -9.55
N LEU A 21 3.12 -0.67 -9.55
CA LEU A 21 3.87 -1.05 -8.35
C LEU A 21 3.72 -0.03 -7.24
N LYS A 22 3.73 1.24 -7.57
CA LYS A 22 3.49 2.32 -6.60
C LYS A 22 2.10 2.23 -5.99
N ASP A 23 1.09 1.98 -6.82
CA ASP A 23 -0.29 1.84 -6.36
C ASP A 23 -0.43 0.63 -5.42
N LYS A 24 0.15 -0.49 -5.79
CA LYS A 24 0.14 -1.69 -4.94
C LYS A 24 0.85 -1.46 -3.61
N LEU A 25 1.96 -0.74 -3.64
CA LEU A 25 2.68 -0.42 -2.42
C LEU A 25 1.85 0.48 -1.50
N ALA A 26 1.19 1.50 -2.08
CA ALA A 26 0.31 2.38 -1.33
C ALA A 26 -0.85 1.62 -0.69
N ASP A 27 -1.47 0.70 -1.43
CA ASP A 27 -2.55 -0.15 -0.92
C ASP A 27 -2.07 -1.02 0.24
N ARG A 28 -0.89 -1.60 0.12
CA ARG A 28 -0.31 -2.42 1.20
C ARG A 28 0.02 -1.60 2.44
N GLU A 29 0.53 -0.40 2.25
CA GLU A 29 0.81 0.50 3.36
C GLU A 29 -0.47 0.88 4.11
N GLU A 30 -1.55 1.11 3.37
CA GLU A 30 -2.86 1.40 3.94
C GLU A 30 -3.39 0.19 4.72
N GLU A 31 -3.32 -1.01 4.16
CA GLU A 31 -3.70 -2.25 4.84
C GLU A 31 -2.90 -2.46 6.13
N MET A 32 -1.61 -2.21 6.08
CA MET A 32 -0.74 -2.32 7.26
C MET A 32 -1.09 -1.30 8.33
N ALA A 33 -1.43 -0.08 7.93
CA ALA A 33 -1.86 0.95 8.88
C ALA A 33 -3.18 0.56 9.54
N ASP A 34 -4.13 0.01 8.77
CA ASP A 34 -5.40 -0.47 9.30
C ASP A 34 -5.20 -1.61 10.30
N LEU A 35 -4.33 -2.56 9.97
CA LEU A 35 -4.00 -3.66 10.87
C LEU A 35 -3.37 -3.19 12.17
N ARG A 36 -2.47 -2.22 12.09
CA ARG A 36 -1.86 -1.64 13.29
C ARG A 36 -2.89 -0.95 14.17
N ALA A 37 -3.81 -0.21 13.56
CA ALA A 37 -4.87 0.46 14.30
C ALA A 37 -5.77 -0.56 15.01
N GLU A 38 -6.15 -1.65 14.33
CA GLU A 38 -6.93 -2.72 14.91
C GLU A 38 -6.20 -3.41 16.06
N LEU A 39 -4.91 -3.67 15.87
CA LEU A 39 -4.08 -4.30 16.91
C LEU A 39 -3.96 -3.41 18.14
N GLU A 40 -3.74 -2.11 17.95
CA GLU A 40 -3.68 -1.14 19.06
C GLU A 40 -5.00 -1.10 19.83
N GLN A 41 -6.13 -1.12 19.14
CA GLN A 41 -7.43 -1.16 19.77
C GLN A 41 -7.63 -2.45 20.58
N PHE A 42 -7.21 -3.58 20.03
CA PHE A 42 -7.28 -4.87 20.71
C PHE A 42 -6.42 -4.86 21.96
N GLU A 43 -5.19 -4.38 21.88
CA GLU A 43 -4.29 -4.28 23.02
C GLU A 43 -4.84 -3.37 24.12
N ALA A 44 -5.43 -2.24 23.74
CA ALA A 44 -6.04 -1.32 24.68
C ALA A 44 -7.21 -1.97 25.42
N ARG A 45 -8.07 -2.71 24.71
CA ARG A 45 -9.18 -3.44 25.33
C ARG A 45 -8.70 -4.53 26.25
N TYR A 46 -7.71 -5.29 25.80
CA TYR A 46 -7.13 -6.36 26.60
C TYR A 46 -6.52 -5.82 27.90
N SER A 47 -5.78 -4.72 27.82
CA SER A 47 -5.20 -4.07 29.01
C SER A 47 -6.27 -3.57 29.97
N MET A 48 -7.36 -3.01 29.47
CA MET A 48 -8.48 -2.57 30.30
C MET A 48 -9.17 -3.75 30.99
N ASP A 49 -9.41 -4.83 30.28
CA ASP A 49 -10.06 -6.01 30.83
C ASP A 49 -9.20 -6.68 31.92
N VAL A 50 -7.89 -6.75 31.70
CA VAL A 50 -6.95 -7.30 32.69
C VAL A 50 -6.87 -6.40 33.91
N ALA A 51 -6.89 -5.09 33.73
CA ALA A 51 -6.83 -4.15 34.85
C ALA A 51 -8.08 -4.19 35.74
N ARG A 52 -9.21 -4.69 35.23
CA ARG A 52 -10.44 -4.87 36.02
C ARG A 52 -10.43 -6.12 36.89
N LEU A 53 -9.56 -7.06 36.56
CA LEU A 53 -9.40 -8.25 37.36
C LEU A 53 -8.65 -7.97 38.64
#